data_e43e779d85e68cfb804d87e45ff6b7d3
#
_entry.id   e43e779d85e68cfb804d87e45ff6b7d3
#
_cell.length_a   1.000
_cell.length_b   1.000
_cell.length_c   1.000
_cell.angle_alpha   90.00
_cell.angle_beta   90.00
_cell.angle_gamma   90.00
#
_symmetry.space_group_name_H-M   'P 1'
#
loop_
_entity.id
_entity.type
_entity.pdbx_description
1 polymer ?
#
loop_
_entity_poly.entity_id
_entity_poly.type
_entity_poly.pdbx_seq_one_letter_code
_entity_poly.pdbx_strand_id
1 'polypeptide(L)'
;MPDRLQLSPARLPPTPGPCSLWHMVQRLKYSYGADPSQWGELFLPDPPAAGQLRGVVVVIHGGYWRSTYGAELGEPLAVDLAEHGMAAWNLEYRRAGNGGGWPATFQDVLAGIDKLAELAGQHSLDLGKVVAVGHSAGGHLAVWAAGRGHLAGPGPGAELADPGGVRLAGVVSQSGVLNLAEAERLNLSNGAVANLLGGSSSEFPRRYRCADPMAALPLDVPVYAVHAEADDDVPLAMSALYVDASGAGGVPAHLVMVPGDHFDLINPKSPAYAVCRELAARLLG
;
A
#
# COMPACT_ATOMS: atom_id res chain seq x y z
N MET A 1 -24.27 -79.34 -12.33
CA MET A 1 -24.13 -78.29 -11.33
C MET A 1 -23.76 -77.02 -12.08
N PRO A 2 -24.66 -76.03 -12.19
CA PRO A 2 -24.35 -74.80 -12.87
C PRO A 2 -23.64 -73.78 -11.99
N ASP A 3 -22.68 -73.10 -12.60
CA ASP A 3 -21.85 -72.02 -12.07
C ASP A 3 -22.69 -70.84 -11.51
N ARG A 4 -22.30 -70.37 -10.33
CA ARG A 4 -22.83 -69.14 -9.74
C ARG A 4 -21.97 -67.97 -10.20
N LEU A 5 -22.52 -67.15 -11.05
CA LEU A 5 -22.03 -65.81 -11.38
C LEU A 5 -22.15 -64.89 -10.13
N GLN A 6 -21.02 -64.53 -9.56
CA GLN A 6 -20.95 -63.48 -8.56
C GLN A 6 -20.99 -62.10 -9.24
N LEU A 7 -22.05 -61.37 -9.04
CA LEU A 7 -22.16 -59.96 -9.45
C LEU A 7 -21.40 -59.09 -8.38
N SER A 8 -20.30 -58.44 -8.81
CA SER A 8 -19.63 -57.39 -8.01
C SER A 8 -20.55 -56.20 -7.83
N PRO A 9 -20.61 -55.58 -6.64
CA PRO A 9 -21.40 -54.38 -6.43
C PRO A 9 -20.78 -53.20 -7.18
N ALA A 10 -21.61 -52.55 -7.98
CA ALA A 10 -21.27 -51.33 -8.70
C ALA A 10 -20.82 -50.25 -7.68
N ARG A 11 -19.60 -49.74 -7.84
CA ARG A 11 -19.15 -48.58 -7.11
C ARG A 11 -19.98 -47.37 -7.55
N LEU A 12 -20.72 -46.77 -6.63
CA LEU A 12 -21.32 -45.46 -6.82
C LEU A 12 -20.18 -44.43 -7.06
N PRO A 13 -20.38 -43.49 -7.99
CA PRO A 13 -19.42 -42.41 -8.16
C PRO A 13 -19.30 -41.58 -6.86
N PRO A 14 -18.11 -41.05 -6.52
CA PRO A 14 -17.96 -40.23 -5.33
C PRO A 14 -18.91 -39.04 -5.43
N THR A 15 -19.68 -38.80 -4.36
CA THR A 15 -20.42 -37.57 -4.18
C THR A 15 -19.46 -36.40 -4.32
N PRO A 16 -19.77 -35.39 -5.16
CA PRO A 16 -18.93 -34.19 -5.19
C PRO A 16 -18.91 -33.58 -3.77
N GLY A 17 -17.69 -33.42 -3.26
CA GLY A 17 -17.46 -32.69 -2.02
C GLY A 17 -18.01 -31.25 -2.13
N PRO A 18 -18.20 -30.55 -1.01
CA PRO A 18 -18.72 -29.20 -1.02
C PRO A 18 -17.87 -28.38 -2.00
N CYS A 19 -18.53 -27.84 -3.02
CA CYS A 19 -17.94 -26.94 -4.00
C CYS A 19 -17.21 -25.87 -3.21
N SER A 20 -15.88 -25.82 -3.30
CA SER A 20 -15.12 -24.69 -2.79
C SER A 20 -15.67 -23.47 -3.52
N LEU A 21 -16.43 -22.66 -2.80
CA LEU A 21 -16.87 -21.35 -3.28
C LEU A 21 -15.57 -20.56 -3.53
N TRP A 22 -15.12 -20.57 -4.77
CA TRP A 22 -14.08 -19.66 -5.21
C TRP A 22 -14.65 -18.26 -4.98
N HIS A 23 -14.13 -17.55 -4.01
CA HIS A 23 -14.46 -16.15 -3.84
C HIS A 23 -13.91 -15.45 -5.08
N MET A 24 -14.80 -15.13 -6.01
CA MET A 24 -14.43 -14.31 -7.15
C MET A 24 -14.18 -12.90 -6.61
N VAL A 25 -13.18 -12.25 -7.14
CA VAL A 25 -12.87 -10.85 -6.81
C VAL A 25 -13.35 -10.01 -7.97
N GLN A 26 -14.25 -9.07 -7.69
CA GLN A 26 -14.67 -8.07 -8.66
C GLN A 26 -13.55 -7.04 -8.84
N ARG A 27 -13.22 -6.70 -10.07
CA ARG A 27 -12.16 -5.76 -10.44
C ARG A 27 -12.74 -4.61 -11.25
N LEU A 28 -12.53 -3.38 -10.82
CA LEU A 28 -13.11 -2.18 -11.41
C LEU A 28 -12.04 -1.09 -11.50
N LYS A 29 -11.71 -0.70 -12.73
CA LYS A 29 -10.68 0.33 -12.98
C LYS A 29 -11.31 1.71 -13.13
N TYR A 30 -10.74 2.71 -12.44
CA TYR A 30 -11.19 4.09 -12.45
C TYR A 30 -10.02 5.05 -12.66
N SER A 31 -10.18 6.02 -13.57
CA SER A 31 -9.27 7.15 -13.69
C SER A 31 -9.56 8.20 -12.60
N TYR A 32 -8.52 8.82 -12.08
CA TYR A 32 -8.62 9.98 -11.20
C TYR A 32 -8.01 11.26 -11.82
N GLY A 33 -7.45 11.16 -13.04
CA GLY A 33 -6.89 12.25 -13.81
C GLY A 33 -6.80 11.95 -15.29
N ALA A 34 -6.20 12.84 -16.06
CA ALA A 34 -6.12 12.74 -17.53
C ALA A 34 -4.89 11.96 -18.03
N ASP A 35 -3.86 11.79 -17.21
CA ASP A 35 -2.65 11.07 -17.58
C ASP A 35 -2.90 9.54 -17.59
N PRO A 36 -2.30 8.78 -18.52
CA PRO A 36 -2.44 7.32 -18.58
C PRO A 36 -2.05 6.59 -17.30
N SER A 37 -1.22 7.19 -16.44
CA SER A 37 -0.82 6.62 -15.14
C SER A 37 -1.71 7.11 -13.98
N GLN A 38 -2.75 7.91 -14.23
CA GLN A 38 -3.64 8.43 -13.20
C GLN A 38 -4.91 7.57 -13.09
N TRP A 39 -4.73 6.36 -12.52
CA TRP A 39 -5.82 5.41 -12.31
C TRP A 39 -5.59 4.56 -11.05
N GLY A 40 -6.67 3.96 -10.57
CA GLY A 40 -6.62 2.89 -9.59
C GLY A 40 -7.59 1.78 -9.98
N GLU A 41 -7.37 0.60 -9.44
CA GLU A 41 -8.23 -0.54 -9.61
C GLU A 41 -8.81 -0.96 -8.26
N LEU A 42 -10.14 -0.97 -8.18
CA LEU A 42 -10.88 -1.37 -6.99
C LEU A 42 -11.16 -2.86 -7.05
N PHE A 43 -10.70 -3.57 -6.04
CA PHE A 43 -10.94 -5.01 -5.84
C PHE A 43 -11.94 -5.19 -4.71
N LEU A 44 -13.02 -5.89 -4.99
CA LEU A 44 -14.09 -6.16 -4.04
C LEU A 44 -14.36 -7.66 -3.95
N PRO A 45 -14.74 -8.19 -2.77
CA PRO A 45 -15.20 -9.57 -2.65
C PRO A 45 -16.41 -9.84 -3.56
N ASP A 46 -16.46 -10.97 -4.25
CA ASP A 46 -17.63 -11.41 -5.04
C ASP A 46 -17.96 -12.88 -4.73
N PRO A 47 -19.14 -13.24 -4.24
CA PRO A 47 -20.22 -12.31 -3.84
C PRO A 47 -19.76 -11.44 -2.68
N PRO A 48 -20.38 -10.24 -2.51
CA PRO A 48 -20.09 -9.44 -1.34
C PRO A 48 -20.16 -10.32 -0.10
N ALA A 49 -19.10 -10.34 0.70
CA ALA A 49 -19.07 -11.13 1.92
C ALA A 49 -20.40 -10.90 2.65
N ALA A 50 -21.00 -11.98 3.23
CA ALA A 50 -22.25 -11.87 3.98
C ALA A 50 -22.00 -10.98 5.22
N GLY A 51 -21.96 -9.66 5.01
CA GLY A 51 -21.60 -8.67 6.00
C GLY A 51 -21.10 -7.37 5.32
N GLN A 52 -20.89 -6.36 6.16
CA GLN A 52 -20.30 -5.09 5.75
C GLN A 52 -18.79 -5.31 5.44
N LEU A 53 -18.26 -4.65 4.41
CA LEU A 53 -16.81 -4.58 4.15
C LEU A 53 -16.09 -4.11 5.42
N ARG A 54 -14.94 -4.71 5.71
CA ARG A 54 -14.11 -4.35 6.88
C ARG A 54 -13.51 -2.94 6.77
N GLY A 55 -13.46 -2.37 5.56
CA GLY A 55 -12.89 -1.08 5.22
C GLY A 55 -12.15 -1.12 3.89
N VAL A 56 -11.36 -0.10 3.61
CA VAL A 56 -10.61 0.06 2.36
C VAL A 56 -9.11 0.06 2.65
N VAL A 57 -8.37 -0.75 1.90
CA VAL A 57 -6.90 -0.75 1.90
C VAL A 57 -6.41 -0.13 0.59
N VAL A 58 -5.76 1.02 0.67
CA VAL A 58 -5.04 1.61 -0.45
C VAL A 58 -3.70 0.91 -0.58
N VAL A 59 -3.47 0.24 -1.71
CA VAL A 59 -2.20 -0.44 -2.01
C VAL A 59 -1.34 0.47 -2.87
N ILE A 60 -0.13 0.81 -2.40
CA ILE A 60 0.79 1.71 -3.09
C ILE A 60 2.08 0.95 -3.40
N HIS A 61 2.35 0.74 -4.69
CA HIS A 61 3.48 -0.05 -5.15
C HIS A 61 4.83 0.65 -4.96
N GLY A 62 5.89 -0.14 -4.93
CA GLY A 62 7.28 0.28 -4.87
C GLY A 62 7.93 0.57 -6.22
N GLY A 63 9.27 0.41 -6.29
CA GLY A 63 10.08 0.57 -7.49
C GLY A 63 10.90 1.86 -7.53
N TYR A 64 11.32 2.38 -6.37
CA TYR A 64 12.15 3.59 -6.26
C TYR A 64 11.62 4.79 -7.05
N TRP A 65 10.27 4.92 -7.11
CA TRP A 65 9.55 5.98 -7.85
C TRP A 65 9.92 6.07 -9.33
N ARG A 66 10.46 5.01 -9.94
CA ARG A 66 10.84 4.94 -11.36
C ARG A 66 9.74 4.34 -12.21
N SER A 67 9.62 4.78 -13.44
CA SER A 67 8.60 4.33 -14.39
C SER A 67 8.75 2.88 -14.87
N THR A 68 9.79 2.17 -14.43
CA THR A 68 10.02 0.75 -14.77
C THR A 68 9.01 -0.18 -14.12
N TYR A 69 8.44 0.23 -12.98
CA TYR A 69 7.50 -0.58 -12.18
C TYR A 69 6.17 0.16 -12.04
N GLY A 70 5.08 -0.56 -11.85
CA GLY A 70 3.74 -0.01 -11.72
C GLY A 70 2.84 -0.80 -10.78
N ALA A 71 1.54 -0.54 -10.88
CA ALA A 71 0.51 -1.13 -10.02
C ALA A 71 0.42 -2.67 -10.13
N GLU A 72 1.04 -3.29 -11.14
CA GLU A 72 1.13 -4.75 -11.25
C GLU A 72 1.80 -5.40 -10.04
N LEU A 73 2.70 -4.68 -9.33
CA LEU A 73 3.33 -5.16 -8.10
C LEU A 73 2.34 -5.25 -6.93
N GLY A 74 1.32 -4.41 -6.91
CA GLY A 74 0.28 -4.37 -5.87
C GLY A 74 -0.91 -5.29 -6.16
N GLU A 75 -1.08 -5.74 -7.41
CA GLU A 75 -2.24 -6.54 -7.80
C GLU A 75 -2.41 -7.83 -6.99
N PRO A 76 -1.37 -8.64 -6.75
CA PRO A 76 -1.52 -9.86 -5.93
C PRO A 76 -1.97 -9.57 -4.50
N LEU A 77 -1.52 -8.44 -3.93
CA LEU A 77 -1.91 -7.99 -2.59
C LEU A 77 -3.37 -7.57 -2.57
N ALA A 78 -3.80 -6.82 -3.59
CA ALA A 78 -5.18 -6.34 -3.70
C ALA A 78 -6.19 -7.49 -3.86
N VAL A 79 -5.83 -8.53 -4.60
CA VAL A 79 -6.62 -9.76 -4.72
C VAL A 79 -6.75 -10.44 -3.35
N ASP A 80 -5.62 -10.69 -2.66
CA ASP A 80 -5.61 -11.35 -1.36
C ASP A 80 -6.41 -10.55 -0.30
N LEU A 81 -6.29 -9.24 -0.27
CA LEU A 81 -7.05 -8.38 0.64
C LEU A 81 -8.56 -8.50 0.39
N ALA A 82 -8.97 -8.51 -0.88
CA ALA A 82 -10.38 -8.67 -1.25
C ALA A 82 -10.91 -10.07 -0.87
N GLU A 83 -10.14 -11.13 -1.07
CA GLU A 83 -10.48 -12.48 -0.62
C GLU A 83 -10.65 -12.57 0.92
N HIS A 84 -10.02 -11.64 1.67
CA HIS A 84 -10.15 -11.53 3.12
C HIS A 84 -11.21 -10.50 3.60
N GLY A 85 -12.09 -10.06 2.69
CA GLY A 85 -13.26 -9.22 3.02
C GLY A 85 -12.97 -7.73 3.18
N MET A 86 -11.85 -7.25 2.69
CA MET A 86 -11.49 -5.83 2.61
C MET A 86 -11.65 -5.33 1.18
N ALA A 87 -12.15 -4.11 0.97
CA ALA A 87 -11.96 -3.46 -0.32
C ALA A 87 -10.49 -3.10 -0.50
N ALA A 88 -9.90 -3.36 -1.66
CA ALA A 88 -8.54 -2.94 -1.96
C ALA A 88 -8.53 -1.96 -3.14
N TRP A 89 -7.87 -0.83 -2.96
CA TRP A 89 -7.68 0.19 -3.97
C TRP A 89 -6.21 0.18 -4.42
N ASN A 90 -5.90 -0.53 -5.50
CA ASN A 90 -4.55 -0.65 -6.05
C ASN A 90 -4.26 0.58 -6.91
N LEU A 91 -3.37 1.44 -6.42
CA LEU A 91 -3.12 2.76 -6.96
C LEU A 91 -1.93 2.76 -7.93
N GLU A 92 -2.15 3.26 -9.15
CA GLU A 92 -1.11 3.65 -10.09
C GLU A 92 -0.90 5.17 -10.01
N TYR A 93 0.32 5.63 -10.27
CA TYR A 93 0.69 7.04 -10.19
C TYR A 93 1.83 7.36 -11.17
N ARG A 94 1.97 8.61 -11.59
CA ARG A 94 3.12 9.05 -12.41
C ARG A 94 4.41 8.98 -11.60
N ARG A 95 5.46 8.48 -12.22
CA ARG A 95 6.80 8.29 -11.61
C ARG A 95 7.85 9.08 -12.39
N ALA A 96 9.03 9.23 -11.81
CA ALA A 96 10.18 9.75 -12.54
C ALA A 96 10.45 8.88 -13.78
N GLY A 97 10.40 9.52 -14.96
CA GLY A 97 10.52 8.87 -16.27
C GLY A 97 9.20 8.75 -17.05
N ASN A 98 8.03 9.01 -16.44
CA ASN A 98 6.74 9.06 -17.15
C ASN A 98 5.85 10.25 -16.73
N GLY A 99 6.45 11.40 -16.51
CA GLY A 99 5.73 12.64 -16.16
C GLY A 99 5.55 12.85 -14.64
N GLY A 100 6.05 11.94 -13.82
CA GLY A 100 6.08 12.08 -12.36
C GLY A 100 7.38 12.74 -11.86
N GLY A 101 7.65 12.53 -10.57
CA GLY A 101 8.63 13.29 -9.79
C GLY A 101 7.93 14.37 -8.99
N TRP A 102 8.69 15.28 -8.39
CA TRP A 102 8.15 16.41 -7.64
C TRP A 102 7.50 17.47 -8.54
N PRO A 103 6.29 17.97 -8.26
CA PRO A 103 5.35 17.49 -7.22
C PRO A 103 4.37 16.42 -7.75
N ALA A 104 4.43 16.06 -9.02
CA ALA A 104 3.41 15.30 -9.74
C ALA A 104 3.12 13.92 -9.12
N THR A 105 4.14 13.16 -8.72
CA THR A 105 3.95 11.87 -8.03
C THR A 105 3.13 12.02 -6.75
N PHE A 106 3.42 13.04 -5.97
CA PHE A 106 2.74 13.32 -4.69
C PHE A 106 1.30 13.78 -4.90
N GLN A 107 1.06 14.63 -5.90
CA GLN A 107 -0.30 15.04 -6.32
C GLN A 107 -1.13 13.83 -6.74
N ASP A 108 -0.55 12.94 -7.52
CA ASP A 108 -1.23 11.74 -8.01
C ASP A 108 -1.62 10.81 -6.85
N VAL A 109 -0.73 10.59 -5.88
CA VAL A 109 -1.02 9.75 -4.72
C VAL A 109 -2.19 10.34 -3.92
N LEU A 110 -2.20 11.64 -3.65
CA LEU A 110 -3.31 12.28 -2.94
C LEU A 110 -4.61 12.23 -3.75
N ALA A 111 -4.57 12.61 -5.03
CA ALA A 111 -5.74 12.56 -5.91
C ALA A 111 -6.30 11.15 -6.07
N GLY A 112 -5.42 10.14 -6.15
CA GLY A 112 -5.81 8.74 -6.22
C GLY A 112 -6.47 8.23 -4.94
N ILE A 113 -6.00 8.66 -3.76
CA ILE A 113 -6.66 8.38 -2.48
C ILE A 113 -8.01 9.10 -2.41
N ASP A 114 -8.07 10.35 -2.82
CA ASP A 114 -9.28 11.18 -2.78
C ASP A 114 -10.37 10.71 -3.75
N LYS A 115 -10.00 9.97 -4.81
CA LYS A 115 -10.95 9.29 -5.70
C LYS A 115 -11.91 8.36 -4.97
N LEU A 116 -11.50 7.80 -3.84
CA LEU A 116 -12.37 6.97 -3.00
C LEU A 116 -13.62 7.71 -2.53
N ALA A 117 -13.56 9.05 -2.36
CA ALA A 117 -14.74 9.83 -1.97
C ALA A 117 -15.85 9.79 -3.04
N GLU A 118 -15.48 9.79 -4.32
CA GLU A 118 -16.43 9.65 -5.42
C GLU A 118 -17.00 8.23 -5.52
N LEU A 119 -16.19 7.22 -5.18
CA LEU A 119 -16.54 5.81 -5.31
C LEU A 119 -17.35 5.29 -4.10
N ALA A 120 -17.26 5.97 -2.95
CA ALA A 120 -17.79 5.50 -1.67
C ALA A 120 -19.27 5.17 -1.72
N GLY A 121 -20.09 6.05 -2.31
CA GLY A 121 -21.54 5.82 -2.42
C GLY A 121 -21.91 4.66 -3.33
N GLN A 122 -21.19 4.49 -4.44
CA GLN A 122 -21.46 3.45 -5.43
C GLN A 122 -21.09 2.05 -4.91
N HIS A 123 -20.02 1.96 -4.11
CA HIS A 123 -19.46 0.68 -3.65
C HIS A 123 -19.59 0.45 -2.14
N SER A 124 -20.37 1.30 -1.44
CA SER A 124 -20.59 1.21 0.01
C SER A 124 -19.29 1.18 0.81
N LEU A 125 -18.30 1.99 0.40
CA LEU A 125 -17.03 2.10 1.09
C LEU A 125 -17.17 3.01 2.31
N ASP A 126 -16.58 2.58 3.44
CA ASP A 126 -16.52 3.38 4.67
C ASP A 126 -15.25 4.24 4.67
N LEU A 127 -15.39 5.54 4.37
CA LEU A 127 -14.27 6.49 4.35
C LEU A 127 -13.69 6.78 5.75
N GLY A 128 -14.36 6.39 6.82
CA GLY A 128 -13.80 6.41 8.17
C GLY A 128 -12.83 5.24 8.44
N LYS A 129 -12.78 4.25 7.53
CA LYS A 129 -11.96 3.05 7.61
C LYS A 129 -11.12 2.87 6.36
N VAL A 130 -10.25 3.84 6.09
CA VAL A 130 -9.30 3.79 4.98
C VAL A 130 -7.90 3.72 5.55
N VAL A 131 -7.16 2.67 5.21
CA VAL A 131 -5.75 2.50 5.58
C VAL A 131 -4.89 2.36 4.32
N ALA A 132 -3.58 2.58 4.45
CA ALA A 132 -2.66 2.34 3.34
C ALA A 132 -1.70 1.19 3.66
N VAL A 133 -1.42 0.38 2.66
CA VAL A 133 -0.32 -0.59 2.64
C VAL A 133 0.59 -0.19 1.50
N GLY A 134 1.84 0.12 1.80
CA GLY A 134 2.80 0.56 0.79
C GLY A 134 4.14 -0.16 0.90
N HIS A 135 4.67 -0.60 -0.24
CA HIS A 135 5.93 -1.31 -0.30
C HIS A 135 7.08 -0.40 -0.75
N SER A 136 8.22 -0.45 -0.05
CA SER A 136 9.45 0.24 -0.47
C SER A 136 9.19 1.75 -0.71
N ALA A 137 9.36 2.27 -1.91
CA ALA A 137 8.97 3.62 -2.32
C ALA A 137 7.48 3.91 -2.08
N GLY A 138 6.61 2.91 -2.21
CA GLY A 138 5.18 3.02 -1.87
C GLY A 138 4.95 3.15 -0.36
N GLY A 139 5.80 2.52 0.46
CA GLY A 139 5.80 2.69 1.93
C GLY A 139 6.12 4.13 2.34
N HIS A 140 7.09 4.75 1.66
CA HIS A 140 7.37 6.18 1.78
C HIS A 140 6.12 7.01 1.46
N LEU A 141 5.51 6.80 0.27
CA LEU A 141 4.35 7.57 -0.19
C LEU A 141 3.12 7.37 0.72
N ALA A 142 2.91 6.16 1.26
CA ALA A 142 1.82 5.86 2.19
C ALA A 142 1.94 6.65 3.51
N VAL A 143 3.14 6.62 4.12
CA VAL A 143 3.40 7.36 5.37
C VAL A 143 3.36 8.86 5.13
N TRP A 144 3.93 9.33 4.02
CA TRP A 144 3.87 10.73 3.62
C TRP A 144 2.41 11.20 3.44
N ALA A 145 1.56 10.43 2.76
CA ALA A 145 0.15 10.76 2.56
C ALA A 145 -0.65 10.80 3.88
N ALA A 146 -0.30 9.97 4.86
CA ALA A 146 -0.89 10.05 6.20
C ALA A 146 -0.57 11.37 6.90
N GLY A 147 0.58 11.98 6.60
CA GLY A 147 1.00 13.30 7.09
C GLY A 147 0.42 14.48 6.30
N ARG A 148 -0.50 14.29 5.34
CA ARG A 148 -1.02 15.37 4.47
C ARG A 148 -1.54 16.59 5.22
N GLY A 149 -2.06 16.41 6.43
CA GLY A 149 -2.53 17.51 7.28
C GLY A 149 -1.42 18.46 7.73
N HIS A 150 -0.17 18.04 7.70
CA HIS A 150 1.01 18.82 8.07
C HIS A 150 1.62 19.59 6.88
N LEU A 151 1.13 19.34 5.66
CA LEU A 151 1.59 20.03 4.44
C LEU A 151 1.03 21.46 4.34
N ALA A 152 0.07 21.82 5.19
CA ALA A 152 -0.57 23.14 5.18
C ALA A 152 0.40 24.22 5.61
N GLY A 153 0.82 25.09 4.67
CA GLY A 153 1.67 26.23 4.93
C GLY A 153 2.13 26.90 3.63
N PRO A 154 2.58 28.16 3.68
CA PRO A 154 3.13 28.82 2.50
C PRO A 154 4.49 28.20 2.12
N GLY A 155 4.63 27.73 0.87
CA GLY A 155 5.88 27.20 0.35
C GLY A 155 5.70 26.05 -0.63
N PRO A 156 6.80 25.42 -1.07
CA PRO A 156 6.74 24.19 -1.86
C PRO A 156 5.96 23.12 -1.09
N GLY A 157 4.93 22.58 -1.70
CA GLY A 157 4.00 21.65 -1.07
C GLY A 157 2.67 22.28 -0.66
N ALA A 158 2.53 23.61 -0.67
CA ALA A 158 1.25 24.28 -0.43
C ALA A 158 0.15 23.82 -1.43
N GLU A 159 0.57 23.51 -2.66
CA GLU A 159 -0.28 22.92 -3.70
C GLU A 159 -0.72 21.47 -3.41
N LEU A 160 -0.11 20.83 -2.42
CA LEU A 160 -0.44 19.47 -1.96
C LEU A 160 -1.36 19.50 -0.72
N ALA A 161 -1.55 20.66 -0.12
CA ALA A 161 -2.38 20.85 1.06
C ALA A 161 -3.87 20.85 0.67
N ASP A 162 -4.54 19.75 0.92
CA ASP A 162 -6.00 19.66 0.86
C ASP A 162 -6.55 19.13 2.19
N PRO A 163 -7.09 20.01 3.04
CA PRO A 163 -7.69 19.61 4.32
C PRO A 163 -8.99 18.81 4.16
N GLY A 164 -9.61 18.84 2.97
CA GLY A 164 -10.89 18.17 2.67
C GLY A 164 -10.75 16.76 2.12
N GLY A 165 -9.54 16.29 1.82
CA GLY A 165 -9.32 14.97 1.22
C GLY A 165 -9.54 13.79 2.17
N VAL A 166 -9.60 12.58 1.62
CA VAL A 166 -9.76 11.32 2.35
C VAL A 166 -8.58 11.11 3.30
N ARG A 167 -8.88 10.89 4.57
CA ARG A 167 -7.87 10.66 5.60
C ARG A 167 -7.58 9.17 5.76
N LEU A 168 -6.30 8.84 5.93
CA LEU A 168 -5.88 7.50 6.29
C LEU A 168 -6.03 7.32 7.81
N ALA A 169 -6.64 6.21 8.24
CA ALA A 169 -6.76 5.83 9.65
C ALA A 169 -5.51 5.12 10.19
N GLY A 170 -4.59 4.75 9.31
CA GLY A 170 -3.31 4.14 9.67
C GLY A 170 -2.54 3.66 8.44
N VAL A 171 -1.29 3.27 8.64
CA VAL A 171 -0.39 2.80 7.58
C VAL A 171 0.35 1.54 7.98
N VAL A 172 0.47 0.60 7.04
CA VAL A 172 1.45 -0.49 7.07
C VAL A 172 2.50 -0.19 6.00
N SER A 173 3.69 0.18 6.43
CA SER A 173 4.83 0.45 5.55
C SER A 173 5.69 -0.81 5.46
N GLN A 174 5.76 -1.42 4.29
CA GLN A 174 6.50 -2.64 3.99
C GLN A 174 7.91 -2.27 3.51
N SER A 175 8.90 -2.35 4.38
CA SER A 175 10.29 -1.93 4.13
C SER A 175 10.37 -0.55 3.44
N GLY A 176 9.61 0.42 3.97
CA GLY A 176 9.48 1.75 3.37
C GLY A 176 10.76 2.59 3.47
N VAL A 177 10.99 3.44 2.46
CA VAL A 177 12.07 4.44 2.47
C VAL A 177 11.61 5.63 3.30
N LEU A 178 11.63 5.52 4.65
CA LEU A 178 10.99 6.46 5.57
C LEU A 178 11.85 7.65 5.99
N ASN A 179 13.08 7.76 5.46
CA ASN A 179 14.01 8.87 5.73
C ASN A 179 14.73 9.23 4.42
N LEU A 180 14.26 10.26 3.73
CA LEU A 180 14.82 10.65 2.44
C LEU A 180 16.23 11.25 2.54
N ALA A 181 16.54 11.94 3.64
CA ALA A 181 17.87 12.48 3.86
C ALA A 181 18.91 11.36 4.00
N GLU A 182 18.57 10.31 4.75
CA GLU A 182 19.44 9.14 4.90
C GLU A 182 19.52 8.32 3.61
N ALA A 183 18.41 8.18 2.89
CA ALA A 183 18.38 7.51 1.58
C ALA A 183 19.26 8.22 0.54
N GLU A 184 19.28 9.56 0.54
CA GLU A 184 20.21 10.35 -0.29
C GLU A 184 21.66 10.11 0.14
N ARG A 185 21.96 10.21 1.45
CA ARG A 185 23.30 10.00 2.01
C ARG A 185 23.89 8.64 1.62
N LEU A 186 23.06 7.60 1.63
CA LEU A 186 23.41 6.22 1.23
C LEU A 186 23.40 6.03 -0.30
N ASN A 187 23.02 7.04 -1.06
CA ASN A 187 22.85 6.97 -2.52
C ASN A 187 22.00 5.78 -2.97
N LEU A 188 20.88 5.52 -2.22
CA LEU A 188 20.03 4.36 -2.49
C LEU A 188 19.58 4.32 -3.94
N SER A 189 19.71 3.15 -4.55
CA SER A 189 19.36 2.89 -5.94
C SER A 189 19.92 3.95 -6.91
N ASN A 190 21.20 4.30 -6.75
CA ASN A 190 21.88 5.26 -7.62
C ASN A 190 21.14 6.62 -7.73
N GLY A 191 20.91 7.27 -6.59
CA GLY A 191 20.34 8.60 -6.52
C GLY A 191 18.83 8.65 -6.78
N ALA A 192 18.09 7.63 -6.41
CA ALA A 192 16.63 7.57 -6.65
C ALA A 192 15.87 8.74 -6.00
N VAL A 193 16.29 9.22 -4.83
CA VAL A 193 15.68 10.39 -4.17
C VAL A 193 15.90 11.65 -4.98
N ALA A 194 17.13 11.90 -5.42
CA ALA A 194 17.43 13.06 -6.27
C ALA A 194 16.68 13.01 -7.61
N ASN A 195 16.50 11.81 -8.18
CA ASN A 195 15.70 11.62 -9.38
C ASN A 195 14.22 11.95 -9.15
N LEU A 196 13.65 11.54 -8.00
CA LEU A 196 12.27 11.86 -7.60
C LEU A 196 12.07 13.36 -7.39
N LEU A 197 13.01 14.02 -6.68
CA LEU A 197 12.87 15.41 -6.24
C LEU A 197 13.46 16.43 -7.21
N GLY A 198 14.12 15.96 -8.28
CA GLY A 198 14.69 16.79 -9.34
C GLY A 198 16.07 17.36 -9.02
N GLY A 199 16.76 16.83 -8.00
CA GLY A 199 18.10 17.21 -7.57
C GLY A 199 18.36 16.90 -6.11
N SER A 200 19.51 17.32 -5.61
CA SER A 200 19.98 17.05 -4.23
C SER A 200 19.24 17.86 -3.16
N SER A 201 19.39 17.45 -1.91
CA SER A 201 18.87 18.17 -0.75
C SER A 201 19.51 19.56 -0.57
N SER A 202 20.75 19.74 -1.02
CA SER A 202 21.42 21.04 -1.04
C SER A 202 20.84 21.99 -2.08
N GLU A 203 20.38 21.49 -3.23
CA GLU A 203 19.76 22.28 -4.30
C GLU A 203 18.27 22.56 -3.99
N PHE A 204 17.55 21.59 -3.43
CA PHE A 204 16.12 21.67 -3.18
C PHE A 204 15.72 21.37 -1.73
N PRO A 205 16.28 22.04 -0.71
CA PRO A 205 16.08 21.68 0.70
C PRO A 205 14.60 21.74 1.14
N ARG A 206 13.79 22.57 0.49
CA ARG A 206 12.37 22.66 0.80
C ARG A 206 11.59 21.47 0.24
N ARG A 207 11.92 20.97 -0.95
CA ARG A 207 11.27 19.77 -1.51
C ARG A 207 11.52 18.55 -0.64
N TYR A 208 12.75 18.38 -0.18
CA TYR A 208 13.10 17.30 0.75
C TYR A 208 12.27 17.38 2.02
N ARG A 209 12.18 18.54 2.66
CA ARG A 209 11.35 18.71 3.86
C ARG A 209 9.86 18.41 3.60
N CYS A 210 9.32 18.77 2.44
CA CYS A 210 7.93 18.51 2.12
C CYS A 210 7.66 17.04 1.74
N ALA A 211 8.67 16.35 1.22
CA ALA A 211 8.56 14.97 0.75
C ALA A 211 8.95 13.93 1.81
N ASP A 212 9.78 14.33 2.80
CA ASP A 212 10.31 13.38 3.80
C ASP A 212 9.27 13.10 4.91
N PRO A 213 8.85 11.84 5.11
CA PRO A 213 7.97 11.45 6.21
C PRO A 213 8.48 11.86 7.60
N MET A 214 9.82 11.93 7.78
CA MET A 214 10.44 12.40 9.02
C MET A 214 10.02 13.82 9.38
N ALA A 215 9.83 14.68 8.38
CA ALA A 215 9.46 16.07 8.58
C ALA A 215 7.98 16.27 8.94
N ALA A 216 7.14 15.26 8.70
CA ALA A 216 5.72 15.29 9.05
C ALA A 216 5.42 14.77 10.47
N LEU A 217 6.44 14.29 11.20
CA LEU A 217 6.26 13.82 12.57
C LEU A 217 5.97 14.99 13.52
N PRO A 218 5.14 14.78 14.58
CA PRO A 218 4.42 13.54 14.89
C PRO A 218 3.16 13.35 14.04
N LEU A 219 2.80 12.10 13.74
CA LEU A 219 1.52 11.79 13.08
C LEU A 219 0.41 11.51 14.11
N ASP A 220 -0.84 11.73 13.69
CA ASP A 220 -2.04 11.46 14.49
C ASP A 220 -2.61 10.06 14.27
N VAL A 221 -1.96 9.27 13.43
CA VAL A 221 -2.41 7.91 13.06
C VAL A 221 -1.30 6.89 13.28
N PRO A 222 -1.64 5.62 13.61
CA PRO A 222 -0.65 4.57 13.81
C PRO A 222 0.06 4.21 12.50
N VAL A 223 1.37 3.98 12.59
CA VAL A 223 2.23 3.47 11.52
C VAL A 223 2.89 2.19 11.98
N TYR A 224 2.70 1.12 11.25
CA TYR A 224 3.48 -0.11 11.40
C TYR A 224 4.57 -0.14 10.33
N ALA A 225 5.81 0.08 10.73
CA ALA A 225 6.98 -0.09 9.89
C ALA A 225 7.39 -1.57 9.92
N VAL A 226 6.84 -2.36 9.00
CA VAL A 226 7.17 -3.79 8.85
C VAL A 226 8.43 -3.89 8.01
N HIS A 227 9.48 -4.56 8.51
CA HIS A 227 10.77 -4.66 7.84
C HIS A 227 11.24 -6.10 7.76
N ALA A 228 11.68 -6.54 6.58
CA ALA A 228 12.19 -7.88 6.38
C ALA A 228 13.62 -8.01 6.93
N GLU A 229 13.91 -9.12 7.61
CA GLU A 229 15.21 -9.34 8.29
C GLU A 229 16.39 -9.46 7.32
N ALA A 230 16.15 -9.96 6.11
CA ALA A 230 17.16 -10.12 5.06
C ALA A 230 16.96 -9.13 3.90
N ASP A 231 16.49 -7.91 4.19
CA ASP A 231 16.28 -6.87 3.19
C ASP A 231 17.61 -6.23 2.75
N ASP A 232 18.04 -6.54 1.53
CA ASP A 232 19.25 -6.00 0.90
C ASP A 232 18.97 -4.75 0.03
N ASP A 233 17.70 -4.40 -0.21
CA ASP A 233 17.28 -3.28 -1.04
C ASP A 233 17.10 -1.98 -0.24
N VAL A 234 16.44 -2.08 0.92
CA VAL A 234 16.18 -0.94 1.82
C VAL A 234 16.75 -1.25 3.21
N PRO A 235 17.76 -0.50 3.67
CA PRO A 235 18.36 -0.74 4.97
C PRO A 235 17.35 -0.58 6.11
N LEU A 236 17.43 -1.48 7.12
CA LEU A 236 16.59 -1.43 8.34
C LEU A 236 16.60 -0.05 9.01
N ALA A 237 17.69 0.68 8.89
CA ALA A 237 17.82 2.03 9.43
C ALA A 237 16.71 2.98 8.98
N MET A 238 16.13 2.79 7.77
CA MET A 238 15.01 3.60 7.29
C MET A 238 13.79 3.49 8.20
N SER A 239 13.43 2.29 8.59
CA SER A 239 12.31 2.02 9.50
C SER A 239 12.66 2.35 10.95
N ALA A 240 13.84 1.97 11.42
CA ALA A 240 14.25 2.17 12.80
C ALA A 240 14.34 3.66 13.18
N LEU A 241 15.00 4.47 12.36
CA LEU A 241 15.14 5.92 12.61
C LEU A 241 13.77 6.63 12.59
N TYR A 242 12.85 6.21 11.73
CA TYR A 242 11.50 6.76 11.70
C TYR A 242 10.73 6.44 12.98
N VAL A 243 10.77 5.17 13.41
CA VAL A 243 10.11 4.71 14.64
C VAL A 243 10.66 5.42 15.87
N ASP A 244 11.98 5.52 15.99
CA ASP A 244 12.63 6.21 17.09
C ASP A 244 12.21 7.69 17.16
N ALA A 245 12.17 8.37 16.01
CA ALA A 245 11.77 9.77 15.94
C ALA A 245 10.29 10.00 16.24
N SER A 246 9.42 9.03 15.92
CA SER A 246 7.97 9.13 16.16
C SER A 246 7.60 9.15 17.64
N GLY A 247 8.46 8.64 18.52
CA GLY A 247 8.24 8.59 19.97
C GLY A 247 8.20 9.96 20.67
N ALA A 248 8.55 11.04 19.98
CA ALA A 248 8.63 12.38 20.56
C ALA A 248 7.27 13.11 20.73
N GLY A 249 6.16 12.48 20.32
CA GLY A 249 4.79 13.03 20.41
C GLY A 249 3.85 12.35 19.42
N GLY A 250 2.55 12.60 19.55
CA GLY A 250 1.54 11.98 18.67
C GLY A 250 1.32 10.48 18.92
N VAL A 251 0.89 9.76 17.89
CA VAL A 251 0.72 8.30 17.92
C VAL A 251 2.05 7.64 17.53
N PRO A 252 2.66 6.81 18.41
CA PRO A 252 3.94 6.16 18.10
C PRO A 252 3.83 5.23 16.89
N ALA A 253 4.88 5.23 16.06
CA ALA A 253 5.08 4.19 15.08
C ALA A 253 5.66 2.93 15.74
N HIS A 254 5.43 1.77 15.13
CA HIS A 254 5.88 0.47 15.63
C HIS A 254 6.76 -0.22 14.60
N LEU A 255 7.97 -0.63 14.99
CA LEU A 255 8.81 -1.49 14.17
C LEU A 255 8.36 -2.96 14.35
N VAL A 256 8.10 -3.63 13.23
CA VAL A 256 7.75 -5.05 13.19
C VAL A 256 8.72 -5.77 12.27
N MET A 257 9.59 -6.59 12.85
CA MET A 257 10.52 -7.41 12.07
C MET A 257 9.83 -8.67 11.59
N VAL A 258 10.05 -9.05 10.34
CA VAL A 258 9.51 -10.27 9.73
C VAL A 258 10.61 -11.05 9.00
N PRO A 259 10.53 -12.39 8.94
CA PRO A 259 11.49 -13.18 8.19
C PRO A 259 11.34 -12.95 6.67
N GLY A 260 12.40 -13.20 5.93
CA GLY A 260 12.43 -13.09 4.47
C GLY A 260 13.15 -11.86 3.95
N ASP A 261 13.05 -11.64 2.65
CA ASP A 261 13.68 -10.53 1.94
C ASP A 261 12.69 -9.42 1.59
N HIS A 262 13.19 -8.41 0.86
CA HIS A 262 12.40 -7.25 0.43
C HIS A 262 11.10 -7.61 -0.31
N PHE A 263 11.13 -8.67 -1.13
CA PHE A 263 10.01 -9.08 -1.98
C PHE A 263 9.05 -10.06 -1.29
N ASP A 264 9.46 -10.70 -0.21
CA ASP A 264 8.56 -11.52 0.61
C ASP A 264 7.40 -10.68 1.21
N LEU A 265 7.64 -9.39 1.41
CA LEU A 265 6.61 -8.45 1.88
C LEU A 265 5.47 -8.21 0.89
N ILE A 266 5.68 -8.51 -0.40
CA ILE A 266 4.66 -8.39 -1.46
C ILE A 266 4.27 -9.73 -2.07
N ASN A 267 4.67 -10.83 -1.46
CA ASN A 267 4.27 -12.18 -1.86
C ASN A 267 3.10 -12.66 -0.97
N PRO A 268 1.85 -12.77 -1.47
CA PRO A 268 0.69 -13.20 -0.67
C PRO A 268 0.85 -14.58 0.01
N LYS A 269 1.79 -15.39 -0.48
CA LYS A 269 2.07 -16.71 0.08
C LYS A 269 3.12 -16.69 1.20
N SER A 270 3.77 -15.55 1.43
CA SER A 270 4.82 -15.44 2.45
C SER A 270 4.24 -15.18 3.84
N PRO A 271 4.88 -15.67 4.90
CA PRO A 271 4.56 -15.30 6.28
C PRO A 271 4.75 -13.80 6.54
N ALA A 272 5.71 -13.15 5.88
CA ALA A 272 5.99 -11.73 6.01
C ALA A 272 4.79 -10.88 5.56
N TYR A 273 4.23 -11.18 4.39
CA TYR A 273 3.03 -10.49 3.92
C TYR A 273 1.80 -10.79 4.79
N ALA A 274 1.64 -12.03 5.29
CA ALA A 274 0.53 -12.36 6.17
C ALA A 274 0.47 -11.43 7.40
N VAL A 275 1.62 -11.08 8.00
CA VAL A 275 1.71 -10.08 9.07
C VAL A 275 1.21 -8.71 8.59
N CYS A 276 1.60 -8.27 7.40
CA CYS A 276 1.15 -6.98 6.84
C CYS A 276 -0.36 -6.94 6.66
N ARG A 277 -0.98 -8.00 6.14
CA ARG A 277 -2.43 -8.13 5.99
C ARG A 277 -3.14 -8.09 7.34
N GLU A 278 -2.66 -8.80 8.34
CA GLU A 278 -3.22 -8.80 9.69
C GLU A 278 -3.17 -7.41 10.33
N LEU A 279 -2.07 -6.70 10.16
CA LEU A 279 -1.93 -5.32 10.66
C LEU A 279 -2.88 -4.37 9.95
N ALA A 280 -3.05 -4.48 8.63
CA ALA A 280 -4.04 -3.70 7.88
C ALA A 280 -5.46 -3.98 8.38
N ALA A 281 -5.82 -5.25 8.55
CA ALA A 281 -7.11 -5.65 9.12
C ALA A 281 -7.33 -5.11 10.54
N ARG A 282 -6.28 -5.09 11.38
CA ARG A 282 -6.32 -4.52 12.74
C ARG A 282 -6.57 -3.01 12.73
N LEU A 283 -5.97 -2.28 11.80
CA LEU A 283 -6.15 -0.84 11.63
C LEU A 283 -7.58 -0.49 11.19
N LEU A 284 -8.26 -1.40 10.50
CA LEU A 284 -9.65 -1.23 10.06
C LEU A 284 -10.68 -1.56 11.16
N GLY A 285 -10.31 -2.29 12.19
CA GLY A 285 -11.16 -2.63 13.35
C GLY A 285 -11.88 -3.95 13.22
#